data_108e13ceab9e2f89aec05a8809eb4568
#
_entry.id   108e13ceab9e2f89aec05a8809eb4568
#
_cell.length_a   1.000
_cell.length_b   1.000
_cell.length_c   1.000
_cell.angle_alpha   90.00
_cell.angle_beta   90.00
_cell.angle_gamma   90.00
#
_symmetry.space_group_name_H-M   'P 1'
#
loop_
_entity.id
_entity.type
_entity.pdbx_description
1 polymer ?
#
loop_
_entity_poly.entity_id
_entity_poly.type
_entity_poly.pdbx_seq_one_letter_code
_entity_poly.pdbx_strand_id
1 'polypeptide(L)'
;MRTGILVKIIALIISLFILISCSKTRIFYNYSDWFILKWFDTYFDLNDPQRSDLKTRIARLLDWHRKSELARIAEHLKQLKSRYQKGLKGKDIDWIRTEHKQFWSRIIDRAKPDLLAFLYTIEEGQVRQMERELIEKDDWLVKQSQMTADEAHASILKWFFELLEKWLGGLEPNQKQKISSWVKADPEWTKIKLKNRKKFQNELAQSLRAKENLKENLHVWLNEPETYWTKDFKNRLEYKKQEWKEIILKIDEITLPHQRQHAANELKNYII
;
A
#
# COMPACT_ATOMS: atom_id res chain seq x y z
N MET A 1 1.57 -1.46 -8.45
CA MET A 1 0.43 -1.76 -7.56
C MET A 1 0.24 -0.61 -6.57
N ARG A 2 -0.59 0.35 -6.87
CA ARG A 2 -0.89 1.46 -5.94
C ARG A 2 -2.40 1.66 -5.93
N THR A 3 -3.08 1.09 -4.95
CA THR A 3 -4.49 1.26 -4.59
C THR A 3 -4.77 2.69 -4.13
N GLY A 4 -6.00 3.17 -4.15
CA GLY A 4 -6.43 4.56 -3.91
C GLY A 4 -5.62 5.40 -2.91
N ILE A 5 -5.61 6.71 -3.03
CA ILE A 5 -4.63 7.59 -2.37
C ILE A 5 -4.69 7.51 -0.86
N LEU A 6 -5.86 7.54 -0.24
CA LEU A 6 -5.99 7.34 1.22
C LEU A 6 -5.62 5.92 1.63
N VAL A 7 -6.05 4.91 0.88
CA VAL A 7 -5.67 3.51 1.08
C VAL A 7 -4.19 3.30 0.82
N LYS A 8 -3.57 4.03 -0.14
CA LYS A 8 -2.11 4.01 -0.33
C LYS A 8 -1.33 4.80 0.70
N ILE A 9 -1.88 5.86 1.19
CA ILE A 9 -1.23 6.67 2.22
C ILE A 9 -1.06 5.84 3.48
N ILE A 10 -2.10 5.16 3.86
CA ILE A 10 -2.10 4.28 5.01
C ILE A 10 -1.43 2.94 4.64
N ALA A 11 -1.60 2.40 3.41
CA ALA A 11 -0.84 1.26 2.91
C ALA A 11 0.63 1.61 2.61
N LEU A 12 0.95 2.85 2.23
CA LEU A 12 2.34 3.33 2.13
C LEU A 12 2.97 3.43 3.52
N ILE A 13 2.25 3.90 4.50
CA ILE A 13 2.69 3.90 5.90
C ILE A 13 2.93 2.46 6.37
N ILE A 14 2.07 1.51 6.02
CA ILE A 14 2.20 0.10 6.42
C ILE A 14 3.16 -0.67 5.50
N SER A 15 3.14 -0.47 4.19
CA SER A 15 4.07 -1.08 3.24
C SER A 15 5.49 -0.52 3.38
N LEU A 16 5.62 0.72 3.82
CA LEU A 16 6.90 1.30 4.21
C LEU A 16 7.49 0.59 5.45
N PHE A 17 6.65 0.06 6.34
CA PHE A 17 7.08 -0.76 7.48
C PHE A 17 7.58 -2.16 7.09
N ILE A 18 7.27 -2.66 5.91
CA ILE A 18 7.65 -4.02 5.46
C ILE A 18 8.97 -4.05 4.67
N LEU A 19 9.54 -2.91 4.27
CA LEU A 19 10.59 -2.87 3.23
C LEU A 19 12.01 -2.55 3.69
N ILE A 20 12.32 -2.48 5.00
CA ILE A 20 13.63 -2.00 5.44
C ILE A 20 14.31 -2.96 6.44
N SER A 21 15.55 -3.36 6.16
CA SER A 21 16.47 -4.18 6.99
C SER A 21 16.60 -3.67 8.44
N CYS A 22 16.83 -4.56 9.40
CA CYS A 22 16.74 -4.38 10.87
C CYS A 22 17.21 -3.02 11.45
N SER A 23 18.32 -2.48 11.01
CA SER A 23 18.79 -1.17 11.49
C SER A 23 18.00 0.00 10.88
N LYS A 24 17.62 -0.13 9.61
CA LYS A 24 16.87 0.90 8.88
C LYS A 24 15.40 0.92 9.28
N THR A 25 14.77 -0.21 9.59
CA THR A 25 13.38 -0.30 10.07
C THR A 25 13.20 0.44 11.38
N ARG A 26 14.14 0.26 12.30
CA ARG A 26 14.11 0.93 13.61
C ARG A 26 14.29 2.45 13.47
N ILE A 27 15.23 2.88 12.63
CA ILE A 27 15.44 4.29 12.33
C ILE A 27 14.18 4.86 11.65
N PHE A 28 13.69 4.21 10.61
CA PHE A 28 12.51 4.67 9.88
C PHE A 28 11.26 4.75 10.79
N TYR A 29 11.05 3.78 11.66
CA TYR A 29 9.96 3.79 12.63
C TYR A 29 10.08 4.97 13.61
N ASN A 30 11.29 5.30 14.03
CA ASN A 30 11.54 6.42 14.94
C ASN A 30 11.27 7.80 14.29
N TYR A 31 11.33 7.91 12.97
CA TYR A 31 11.04 9.12 12.20
C TYR A 31 9.69 9.06 11.47
N SER A 32 8.86 8.05 11.75
CA SER A 32 7.58 7.88 11.04
C SER A 32 6.61 9.04 11.27
N ASP A 33 6.64 9.67 12.45
CA ASP A 33 5.89 10.88 12.77
C ASP A 33 6.25 12.03 11.83
N TRP A 34 7.54 12.26 11.62
CA TRP A 34 8.03 13.28 10.70
C TRP A 34 7.60 12.99 9.24
N PHE A 35 7.71 11.76 8.78
CA PHE A 35 7.30 11.38 7.42
C PHE A 35 5.80 11.53 7.21
N ILE A 36 4.98 11.13 8.18
CA ILE A 36 3.53 11.27 8.11
C ILE A 36 3.16 12.75 8.09
N LEU A 37 3.72 13.55 9.01
CA LEU A 37 3.47 14.96 9.09
C LEU A 37 3.88 15.68 7.81
N LYS A 38 5.09 15.41 7.29
CA LYS A 38 5.59 15.97 6.03
C LYS A 38 4.71 15.61 4.84
N TRP A 39 4.16 14.39 4.86
CA TRP A 39 3.22 13.97 3.82
C TRP A 39 1.93 14.81 3.85
N PHE A 40 1.31 15.00 5.02
CA PHE A 40 0.13 15.86 5.15
C PHE A 40 0.44 17.33 4.77
N ASP A 41 1.59 17.82 5.19
CA ASP A 41 2.08 19.13 4.85
C ASP A 41 2.20 19.37 3.35
N THR A 42 2.74 18.40 2.61
CA THR A 42 2.83 18.45 1.15
C THR A 42 1.46 18.61 0.49
N TYR A 43 0.44 17.89 0.97
CA TYR A 43 -0.88 17.94 0.35
C TYR A 43 -1.75 19.11 0.82
N PHE A 44 -1.54 19.62 2.03
CA PHE A 44 -2.45 20.60 2.61
C PHE A 44 -1.79 21.93 2.98
N ASP A 45 -0.47 22.08 2.85
CA ASP A 45 0.24 23.29 3.24
C ASP A 45 -0.22 23.78 4.64
N LEU A 46 0.12 22.99 5.66
CA LEU A 46 -0.42 23.11 7.01
C LEU A 46 0.02 24.42 7.67
N ASN A 47 -0.92 25.14 8.26
CA ASN A 47 -0.61 26.21 9.19
C ASN A 47 -0.07 25.65 10.54
N ASP A 48 0.52 26.52 11.38
CA ASP A 48 1.17 26.09 12.63
C ASP A 48 0.21 25.40 13.62
N PRO A 49 -1.03 25.89 13.86
CA PRO A 49 -2.01 25.18 14.68
C PRO A 49 -2.34 23.79 14.17
N GLN A 50 -2.60 23.62 12.86
CA GLN A 50 -2.90 22.33 12.24
C GLN A 50 -1.70 21.40 12.35
N ARG A 51 -0.49 21.89 12.11
CA ARG A 51 0.75 21.13 12.21
C ARG A 51 0.96 20.61 13.64
N SER A 52 0.76 21.45 14.64
CA SER A 52 0.91 21.08 16.05
C SER A 52 -0.13 20.04 16.50
N ASP A 53 -1.41 20.25 16.14
CA ASP A 53 -2.48 19.32 16.45
C ASP A 53 -2.28 17.95 15.78
N LEU A 54 -1.98 17.96 14.48
CA LEU A 54 -1.73 16.72 13.71
C LEU A 54 -0.52 15.96 14.25
N LYS A 55 0.57 16.64 14.63
CA LYS A 55 1.73 16.02 15.26
C LYS A 55 1.34 15.26 16.54
N THR A 56 0.49 15.87 17.37
CA THR A 56 -0.02 15.25 18.60
C THR A 56 -0.86 14.01 18.31
N ARG A 57 -1.74 14.07 17.30
CA ARG A 57 -2.57 12.93 16.86
C ARG A 57 -1.74 11.77 16.32
N ILE A 58 -0.75 12.09 15.49
CA ILE A 58 0.20 11.11 14.95
C ILE A 58 0.96 10.43 16.09
N ALA A 59 1.47 11.19 17.06
CA ALA A 59 2.19 10.64 18.20
C ALA A 59 1.33 9.64 19.00
N ARG A 60 0.05 9.95 19.25
CA ARG A 60 -0.90 9.02 19.91
C ARG A 60 -1.14 7.75 19.10
N LEU A 61 -1.29 7.87 17.79
CA LEU A 61 -1.49 6.72 16.91
C LEU A 61 -0.26 5.82 16.90
N LEU A 62 0.94 6.37 16.81
CA LEU A 62 2.20 5.63 16.81
C LEU A 62 2.49 4.98 18.16
N ASP A 63 2.17 5.63 19.28
CA ASP A 63 2.28 5.04 20.61
C ASP A 63 1.34 3.84 20.77
N TRP A 64 0.09 3.98 20.37
CA TRP A 64 -0.85 2.86 20.34
C TRP A 64 -0.36 1.73 19.43
N HIS A 65 0.08 2.05 18.22
CA HIS A 65 0.60 1.05 17.27
C HIS A 65 1.79 0.28 17.86
N ARG A 66 2.70 0.99 18.53
CA ARG A 66 3.86 0.38 19.20
C ARG A 66 3.46 -0.59 20.30
N LYS A 67 2.48 -0.20 21.11
CA LYS A 67 2.03 -0.99 22.27
C LYS A 67 1.12 -2.15 21.89
N SER A 68 0.33 -2.02 20.84
CA SER A 68 -0.75 -2.97 20.52
C SER A 68 -0.50 -3.80 19.27
N GLU A 69 0.13 -3.24 18.22
CA GLU A 69 0.20 -3.91 16.93
C GLU A 69 1.55 -4.56 16.64
N LEU A 70 2.67 -4.02 17.16
CA LEU A 70 4.00 -4.59 16.84
C LEU A 70 4.13 -6.06 17.24
N ALA A 71 3.63 -6.45 18.42
CA ALA A 71 3.65 -7.84 18.84
C ALA A 71 2.81 -8.74 17.92
N ARG A 72 1.66 -8.27 17.46
CA ARG A 72 0.80 -9.00 16.49
C ARG A 72 1.48 -9.14 15.13
N ILE A 73 2.13 -8.08 14.66
CA ILE A 73 2.89 -8.09 13.40
C ILE A 73 4.04 -9.09 13.51
N ALA A 74 4.79 -9.08 14.60
CA ALA A 74 5.88 -10.02 14.83
C ALA A 74 5.39 -11.48 14.82
N GLU A 75 4.28 -11.76 15.46
CA GLU A 75 3.69 -13.10 15.45
C GLU A 75 3.21 -13.52 14.05
N HIS A 76 2.55 -12.60 13.34
CA HIS A 76 2.14 -12.85 11.94
C HIS A 76 3.35 -13.15 11.04
N LEU A 77 4.45 -12.40 11.16
CA LEU A 77 5.67 -12.62 10.40
C LEU A 77 6.34 -13.97 10.73
N LYS A 78 6.30 -14.41 12.00
CA LYS A 78 6.77 -15.74 12.40
C LYS A 78 5.95 -16.84 11.72
N GLN A 79 4.63 -16.70 11.73
CA GLN A 79 3.73 -17.65 11.06
C GLN A 79 3.94 -17.66 9.55
N LEU A 80 4.08 -16.48 8.92
CA LEU A 80 4.39 -16.35 7.50
C LEU A 80 5.71 -17.05 7.16
N LYS A 81 6.76 -16.81 7.93
CA LYS A 81 8.05 -17.48 7.76
C LYS A 81 7.91 -19.01 7.81
N SER A 82 7.20 -19.54 8.81
CA SER A 82 6.97 -20.97 8.95
C SER A 82 6.20 -21.59 7.76
N ARG A 83 5.19 -20.87 7.26
CA ARG A 83 4.42 -21.30 6.06
C ARG A 83 5.30 -21.28 4.82
N TYR A 84 6.04 -20.18 4.61
CA TYR A 84 6.92 -20.01 3.47
C TYR A 84 8.03 -21.10 3.43
N GLN A 85 8.61 -21.45 4.57
CA GLN A 85 9.62 -22.51 4.65
C GLN A 85 9.10 -23.90 4.21
N LYS A 86 7.79 -24.14 4.36
CA LYS A 86 7.12 -25.40 3.97
C LYS A 86 6.59 -25.40 2.54
N GLY A 87 6.75 -24.29 1.82
CA GLY A 87 6.11 -24.04 0.52
C GLY A 87 4.71 -23.47 0.68
N LEU A 88 4.44 -22.39 -0.08
CA LEU A 88 3.17 -21.67 -0.04
C LEU A 88 2.06 -22.46 -0.73
N LYS A 89 0.88 -22.42 -0.14
CA LYS A 89 -0.37 -22.97 -0.71
C LYS A 89 -1.37 -21.84 -0.93
N GLY A 90 -2.36 -22.07 -1.79
CA GLY A 90 -3.40 -21.07 -2.06
C GLY A 90 -4.07 -20.52 -0.80
N LYS A 91 -4.30 -21.36 0.21
CA LYS A 91 -4.83 -20.97 1.52
C LYS A 91 -3.91 -20.02 2.32
N ASP A 92 -2.59 -20.10 2.08
CA ASP A 92 -1.65 -19.22 2.78
C ASP A 92 -1.70 -17.81 2.20
N ILE A 93 -1.89 -17.67 0.88
CA ILE A 93 -2.13 -16.37 0.23
C ILE A 93 -3.44 -15.74 0.73
N ASP A 94 -4.50 -16.55 0.85
CA ASP A 94 -5.79 -16.07 1.37
C ASP A 94 -5.68 -15.67 2.85
N TRP A 95 -4.95 -16.43 3.65
CA TRP A 95 -4.64 -16.07 5.03
C TRP A 95 -3.87 -14.74 5.13
N ILE A 96 -2.81 -14.53 4.32
CA ILE A 96 -2.08 -13.25 4.28
C ILE A 96 -3.02 -12.09 3.98
N ARG A 97 -3.94 -12.26 3.03
CA ARG A 97 -4.93 -11.22 2.68
C ARG A 97 -5.89 -10.91 3.82
N THR A 98 -6.35 -11.96 4.51
CA THR A 98 -7.26 -11.81 5.66
C THR A 98 -6.59 -11.08 6.80
N GLU A 99 -5.37 -11.49 7.18
CA GLU A 99 -4.61 -10.83 8.24
C GLU A 99 -4.30 -9.37 7.90
N HIS A 100 -3.90 -9.10 6.65
CA HIS A 100 -3.68 -7.73 6.19
C HIS A 100 -4.96 -6.87 6.30
N LYS A 101 -6.13 -7.42 5.96
CA LYS A 101 -7.40 -6.71 6.11
C LYS A 101 -7.70 -6.41 7.57
N GLN A 102 -7.43 -7.34 8.47
CA GLN A 102 -7.65 -7.15 9.92
C GLN A 102 -6.70 -6.09 10.50
N PHE A 103 -5.41 -6.13 10.16
CA PHE A 103 -4.45 -5.08 10.55
C PHE A 103 -4.92 -3.71 10.10
N TRP A 104 -5.33 -3.64 8.83
CA TRP A 104 -5.83 -2.41 8.24
C TRP A 104 -7.06 -1.86 8.98
N SER A 105 -8.06 -2.71 9.23
CA SER A 105 -9.27 -2.33 9.96
C SER A 105 -8.94 -1.72 11.32
N ARG A 106 -8.07 -2.37 12.11
CA ARG A 106 -7.70 -1.84 13.44
C ARG A 106 -7.00 -0.48 13.39
N ILE A 107 -6.10 -0.28 12.42
CA ILE A 107 -5.44 1.02 12.25
C ILE A 107 -6.45 2.10 11.84
N ILE A 108 -7.34 1.78 10.91
CA ILE A 108 -8.40 2.69 10.48
C ILE A 108 -9.31 3.05 11.65
N ASP A 109 -9.79 2.09 12.40
CA ASP A 109 -10.71 2.31 13.52
C ASP A 109 -10.05 3.22 14.57
N ARG A 110 -8.75 3.06 14.78
CA ARG A 110 -7.98 3.89 15.71
C ARG A 110 -7.69 5.30 15.19
N ALA A 111 -7.36 5.43 13.90
CA ALA A 111 -6.97 6.71 13.29
C ALA A 111 -8.18 7.56 12.86
N LYS A 112 -9.31 6.95 12.53
CA LYS A 112 -10.47 7.61 11.92
C LYS A 112 -11.00 8.81 12.69
N PRO A 113 -11.18 8.78 14.02
CA PRO A 113 -11.66 9.95 14.76
C PRO A 113 -10.70 11.14 14.67
N ASP A 114 -9.40 10.89 14.80
CA ASP A 114 -8.36 11.92 14.73
C ASP A 114 -8.23 12.46 13.29
N LEU A 115 -8.31 11.60 12.29
CA LEU A 115 -8.30 12.00 10.89
C LEU A 115 -9.54 12.85 10.54
N LEU A 116 -10.72 12.46 10.98
CA LEU A 116 -11.94 13.22 10.77
C LEU A 116 -11.84 14.62 11.37
N ALA A 117 -11.40 14.72 12.64
CA ALA A 117 -11.25 16.01 13.31
C ALA A 117 -10.25 16.91 12.57
N PHE A 118 -9.15 16.36 12.09
CA PHE A 118 -8.19 17.08 11.26
C PHE A 118 -8.81 17.55 9.92
N LEU A 119 -9.53 16.67 9.21
CA LEU A 119 -10.13 17.00 7.91
C LEU A 119 -11.18 18.11 8.01
N TYR A 120 -11.85 18.27 9.14
CA TYR A 120 -12.76 19.40 9.37
C TYR A 120 -12.04 20.74 9.44
N THR A 121 -10.75 20.78 9.78
CA THR A 121 -9.95 22.02 9.83
C THR A 121 -9.43 22.47 8.46
N ILE A 122 -9.54 21.63 7.42
CA ILE A 122 -9.02 21.93 6.09
C ILE A 122 -9.86 23.02 5.42
N GLU A 123 -9.18 24.04 4.90
CA GLU A 123 -9.77 25.19 4.24
C GLU A 123 -9.73 25.06 2.71
N GLU A 124 -10.50 25.89 2.01
CA GLU A 124 -10.60 25.87 0.55
C GLU A 124 -9.24 26.01 -0.17
N GLY A 125 -8.36 26.87 0.34
CA GLY A 125 -7.01 27.03 -0.19
C GLY A 125 -6.19 25.74 -0.13
N GLN A 126 -6.37 24.99 0.95
CA GLN A 126 -5.72 23.70 1.19
C GLN A 126 -6.33 22.59 0.32
N VAL A 127 -7.63 22.62 0.06
CA VAL A 127 -8.25 21.70 -0.91
C VAL A 127 -7.67 21.91 -2.30
N ARG A 128 -7.52 23.17 -2.74
CA ARG A 128 -6.87 23.48 -4.03
C ARG A 128 -5.41 23.04 -4.08
N GLN A 129 -4.66 23.16 -2.98
CA GLN A 129 -3.29 22.63 -2.89
C GLN A 129 -3.29 21.11 -3.05
N MET A 130 -4.15 20.41 -2.32
CA MET A 130 -4.29 18.97 -2.43
C MET A 130 -4.61 18.54 -3.88
N GLU A 131 -5.53 19.21 -4.57
CA GLU A 131 -5.86 18.91 -5.97
C GLU A 131 -4.64 19.05 -6.90
N ARG A 132 -3.84 20.11 -6.75
CA ARG A 132 -2.60 20.30 -7.52
C ARG A 132 -1.60 19.16 -7.29
N GLU A 133 -1.33 18.84 -6.03
CA GLU A 133 -0.42 17.74 -5.67
C GLU A 133 -0.92 16.39 -6.18
N LEU A 134 -2.23 16.15 -6.16
CA LEU A 134 -2.81 14.92 -6.67
C LEU A 134 -2.63 14.79 -8.18
N ILE A 135 -2.79 15.87 -8.93
CA ILE A 135 -2.56 15.92 -10.39
C ILE A 135 -1.09 15.63 -10.67
N GLU A 136 -0.16 16.32 -10.00
CA GLU A 136 1.27 16.12 -10.18
C GLU A 136 1.71 14.67 -9.89
N LYS A 137 1.21 14.09 -8.80
CA LYS A 137 1.50 12.68 -8.46
C LYS A 137 0.84 11.67 -9.40
N ASP A 138 -0.17 12.09 -10.18
CA ASP A 138 -0.79 11.22 -11.19
C ASP A 138 0.00 11.14 -12.50
N ASP A 139 0.91 12.06 -12.77
CA ASP A 139 1.72 12.10 -14.00
C ASP A 139 2.41 10.77 -14.30
N TRP A 140 2.94 10.12 -13.26
CA TRP A 140 3.54 8.80 -13.43
C TRP A 140 2.53 7.75 -13.89
N LEU A 141 1.31 7.77 -13.34
CA LEU A 141 0.26 6.84 -13.72
C LEU A 141 -0.28 7.15 -15.13
N VAL A 142 -0.33 8.44 -15.48
CA VAL A 142 -0.67 8.90 -16.84
C VAL A 142 0.36 8.38 -17.83
N LYS A 143 1.66 8.59 -17.59
CA LYS A 143 2.74 8.06 -18.43
C LYS A 143 2.65 6.54 -18.58
N GLN A 144 2.40 5.83 -17.49
CA GLN A 144 2.21 4.36 -17.54
C GLN A 144 0.97 3.94 -18.34
N SER A 145 -0.09 4.74 -18.37
CA SER A 145 -1.30 4.44 -19.14
C SER A 145 -1.13 4.64 -20.65
N GLN A 146 -0.07 5.34 -21.05
CA GLN A 146 0.28 5.64 -22.44
C GLN A 146 1.36 4.70 -23.00
N MET A 147 1.96 3.85 -22.16
CA MET A 147 2.97 2.88 -22.61
C MET A 147 2.36 1.86 -23.58
N THR A 148 3.16 1.45 -24.55
CA THR A 148 2.87 0.26 -25.36
C THR A 148 2.85 -1.00 -24.49
N ALA A 149 2.32 -2.09 -25.01
CA ALA A 149 2.30 -3.36 -24.27
C ALA A 149 3.71 -3.83 -23.92
N ASP A 150 4.67 -3.67 -24.84
CA ASP A 150 6.07 -4.09 -24.64
C ASP A 150 6.79 -3.23 -23.61
N GLU A 151 6.64 -1.90 -23.65
CA GLU A 151 7.20 -0.99 -22.67
C GLU A 151 6.63 -1.25 -21.27
N ALA A 152 5.32 -1.44 -21.17
CA ALA A 152 4.65 -1.77 -19.91
C ALA A 152 5.12 -3.14 -19.38
N HIS A 153 5.33 -4.12 -20.26
CA HIS A 153 5.86 -5.44 -19.88
C HIS A 153 7.28 -5.34 -19.38
N ALA A 154 8.17 -4.66 -20.10
CA ALA A 154 9.55 -4.44 -19.65
C ALA A 154 9.61 -3.72 -18.30
N SER A 155 8.80 -2.69 -18.12
CA SER A 155 8.73 -1.92 -16.87
C SER A 155 8.25 -2.77 -15.68
N ILE A 156 7.21 -3.59 -15.85
CA ILE A 156 6.71 -4.44 -14.76
C ILE A 156 7.71 -5.55 -14.43
N LEU A 157 8.36 -6.15 -15.43
CA LEU A 157 9.37 -7.18 -15.22
C LEU A 157 10.59 -6.65 -14.49
N LYS A 158 11.10 -5.47 -14.86
CA LYS A 158 12.22 -4.83 -14.18
C LYS A 158 11.93 -4.66 -12.70
N TRP A 159 10.82 -4.02 -12.37
CA TRP A 159 10.41 -3.82 -10.97
C TRP A 159 10.21 -5.14 -10.23
N PHE A 160 9.63 -6.14 -10.89
CA PHE A 160 9.32 -7.42 -10.28
C PHE A 160 10.57 -8.26 -10.02
N PHE A 161 11.54 -8.25 -10.94
CA PHE A 161 12.83 -8.90 -10.73
C PHE A 161 13.61 -8.24 -9.59
N GLU A 162 13.71 -6.91 -9.56
CA GLU A 162 14.35 -6.19 -8.46
C GLU A 162 13.72 -6.57 -7.10
N LEU A 163 12.40 -6.70 -7.04
CA LEU A 163 11.70 -7.15 -5.83
C LEU A 163 12.06 -8.59 -5.47
N LEU A 164 12.00 -9.51 -6.42
CA LEU A 164 12.29 -10.93 -6.18
C LEU A 164 13.75 -11.17 -5.82
N GLU A 165 14.68 -10.51 -6.49
CA GLU A 165 16.11 -10.62 -6.19
C GLU A 165 16.44 -10.15 -4.79
N LYS A 166 15.80 -9.07 -4.32
CA LYS A 166 15.93 -8.63 -2.93
C LYS A 166 15.50 -9.71 -1.94
N TRP A 167 14.37 -10.38 -2.21
CA TRP A 167 13.80 -11.37 -1.29
C TRP A 167 14.41 -12.76 -1.42
N LEU A 168 14.85 -13.15 -2.61
CA LEU A 168 15.37 -14.48 -2.90
C LEU A 168 16.91 -14.53 -2.95
N GLY A 169 17.60 -13.37 -2.93
CA GLY A 169 19.07 -13.29 -3.02
C GLY A 169 19.63 -13.53 -4.42
N GLY A 170 18.77 -13.42 -5.44
CA GLY A 170 19.12 -13.60 -6.85
C GLY A 170 18.13 -14.53 -7.56
N LEU A 171 18.09 -14.43 -8.90
CA LEU A 171 17.26 -15.26 -9.77
C LEU A 171 18.13 -15.90 -10.86
N GLU A 172 17.96 -17.21 -11.04
CA GLU A 172 18.58 -17.94 -12.14
C GLU A 172 18.02 -17.52 -13.50
N PRO A 173 18.79 -17.60 -14.61
CA PRO A 173 18.30 -17.23 -15.94
C PRO A 173 17.01 -17.95 -16.33
N ASN A 174 16.89 -19.24 -16.01
CA ASN A 174 15.72 -20.04 -16.30
C ASN A 174 14.48 -19.59 -15.48
N GLN A 175 14.69 -19.14 -14.24
CA GLN A 175 13.61 -18.57 -13.41
C GLN A 175 13.12 -17.25 -14.01
N LYS A 176 14.04 -16.36 -14.44
CA LYS A 176 13.69 -15.10 -15.11
C LYS A 176 12.88 -15.35 -16.38
N GLN A 177 13.26 -16.34 -17.19
CA GLN A 177 12.53 -16.72 -18.41
C GLN A 177 11.10 -17.19 -18.09
N LYS A 178 10.94 -18.09 -17.12
CA LYS A 178 9.61 -18.58 -16.70
C LYS A 178 8.74 -17.45 -16.16
N ILE A 179 9.28 -16.64 -15.25
CA ILE A 179 8.57 -15.50 -14.66
C ILE A 179 8.14 -14.51 -15.74
N SER A 180 8.99 -14.21 -16.72
CA SER A 180 8.65 -13.33 -17.85
C SER A 180 7.46 -13.87 -18.66
N SER A 181 7.32 -15.18 -18.80
CA SER A 181 6.20 -15.78 -19.52
C SER A 181 4.87 -15.71 -18.73
N TRP A 182 4.92 -15.66 -17.41
CA TRP A 182 3.73 -15.60 -16.54
C TRP A 182 3.23 -14.19 -16.27
N VAL A 183 4.15 -13.24 -16.13
CA VAL A 183 3.82 -11.84 -15.84
C VAL A 183 3.48 -11.15 -17.15
N LYS A 184 2.25 -10.68 -17.27
CA LYS A 184 1.77 -9.97 -18.46
C LYS A 184 1.49 -8.51 -18.14
N ALA A 185 1.87 -7.63 -19.05
CA ALA A 185 1.43 -6.25 -19.01
C ALA A 185 -0.08 -6.14 -19.24
N ASP A 186 -0.66 -5.14 -18.63
CA ASP A 186 -2.07 -4.82 -18.76
C ASP A 186 -2.25 -3.30 -18.78
N PRO A 187 -1.99 -2.65 -19.93
CA PRO A 187 -2.16 -1.20 -20.06
C PRO A 187 -3.57 -0.73 -19.74
N GLU A 188 -4.58 -1.55 -20.09
CA GLU A 188 -5.98 -1.22 -19.79
C GLU A 188 -6.26 -1.17 -18.28
N TRP A 189 -5.64 -2.05 -17.51
CA TRP A 189 -5.71 -1.99 -16.05
C TRP A 189 -5.19 -0.66 -15.49
N THR A 190 -4.14 -0.11 -16.11
CA THR A 190 -3.61 1.20 -15.70
C THR A 190 -4.58 2.33 -15.99
N LYS A 191 -5.28 2.32 -17.13
CA LYS A 191 -6.34 3.29 -17.46
C LYS A 191 -7.53 3.18 -16.51
N ILE A 192 -7.98 1.96 -16.23
CA ILE A 192 -9.07 1.70 -15.27
C ILE A 192 -8.69 2.22 -13.86
N LYS A 193 -7.45 1.97 -13.42
CA LYS A 193 -6.93 2.52 -12.15
C LYS A 193 -6.95 4.04 -12.12
N LEU A 194 -6.49 4.68 -13.19
CA LEU A 194 -6.45 6.14 -13.29
C LEU A 194 -7.86 6.73 -13.25
N LYS A 195 -8.80 6.16 -14.00
CA LYS A 195 -10.22 6.59 -14.00
C LYS A 195 -10.83 6.48 -12.60
N ASN A 196 -10.67 5.34 -11.94
CA ASN A 196 -11.19 5.13 -10.59
C ASN A 196 -10.55 6.07 -9.56
N ARG A 197 -9.25 6.36 -9.72
CA ARG A 197 -8.52 7.29 -8.87
C ARG A 197 -9.01 8.73 -9.02
N LYS A 198 -9.19 9.21 -10.24
CA LYS A 198 -9.74 10.56 -10.51
C LYS A 198 -11.14 10.72 -9.92
N LYS A 199 -12.00 9.71 -10.08
CA LYS A 199 -13.32 9.71 -9.44
C LYS A 199 -13.21 9.94 -7.93
N PHE A 200 -12.38 9.16 -7.24
CA PHE A 200 -12.18 9.29 -5.80
C PHE A 200 -11.61 10.66 -5.41
N GLN A 201 -10.64 11.20 -6.16
CA GLN A 201 -10.04 12.51 -5.90
C GLN A 201 -11.07 13.63 -5.95
N ASN A 202 -11.94 13.60 -6.96
CA ASN A 202 -13.02 14.58 -7.11
C ASN A 202 -14.03 14.51 -5.94
N GLU A 203 -14.43 13.31 -5.55
CA GLU A 203 -15.34 13.11 -4.41
C GLU A 203 -14.70 13.57 -3.08
N LEU A 204 -13.41 13.29 -2.88
CA LEU A 204 -12.68 13.77 -1.71
C LEU A 204 -12.64 15.30 -1.66
N ALA A 205 -12.29 15.95 -2.78
CA ALA A 205 -12.24 17.41 -2.84
C ALA A 205 -13.62 18.05 -2.58
N GLN A 206 -14.68 17.51 -3.19
CA GLN A 206 -16.05 17.97 -2.94
C GLN A 206 -16.46 17.81 -1.47
N SER A 207 -16.17 16.65 -0.87
CA SER A 207 -16.51 16.41 0.55
C SER A 207 -15.72 17.31 1.50
N LEU A 208 -14.45 17.63 1.18
CA LEU A 208 -13.65 18.55 1.98
C LEU A 208 -14.15 20.00 1.88
N ARG A 209 -14.74 20.39 0.76
CA ARG A 209 -15.36 21.73 0.59
C ARG A 209 -16.69 21.81 1.31
N ALA A 210 -17.58 20.87 1.05
CA ALA A 210 -18.92 20.89 1.58
C ALA A 210 -18.99 20.63 3.08
N LYS A 211 -18.05 19.83 3.61
CA LYS A 211 -18.05 19.31 5.00
C LYS A 211 -19.28 18.46 5.36
N GLU A 212 -20.37 18.60 4.62
CA GLU A 212 -21.53 17.76 4.76
C GLU A 212 -21.17 16.30 4.46
N ASN A 213 -21.70 15.39 5.24
CA ASN A 213 -21.47 13.94 5.11
C ASN A 213 -19.97 13.53 5.09
N LEU A 214 -19.03 14.42 5.51
CA LEU A 214 -17.61 14.10 5.54
C LEU A 214 -17.32 12.88 6.44
N LYS A 215 -18.03 12.77 7.55
CA LYS A 215 -17.91 11.64 8.48
C LYS A 215 -18.35 10.32 7.82
N GLU A 216 -19.50 10.32 7.17
CA GLU A 216 -20.07 9.18 6.45
C GLU A 216 -19.19 8.79 5.27
N ASN A 217 -18.78 9.77 4.47
CA ASN A 217 -17.90 9.56 3.34
C ASN A 217 -16.54 8.99 3.78
N LEU A 218 -15.95 9.54 4.85
CA LEU A 218 -14.71 9.02 5.39
C LEU A 218 -14.86 7.58 5.89
N HIS A 219 -15.99 7.26 6.54
CA HIS A 219 -16.27 5.89 6.97
C HIS A 219 -16.27 4.94 5.77
N VAL A 220 -17.02 5.27 4.72
CA VAL A 220 -17.13 4.42 3.53
C VAL A 220 -15.78 4.31 2.81
N TRP A 221 -15.05 5.40 2.62
CA TRP A 221 -13.73 5.37 1.95
C TRP A 221 -12.71 4.48 2.66
N LEU A 222 -12.78 4.42 3.98
CA LEU A 222 -11.81 3.67 4.79
C LEU A 222 -12.24 2.22 5.06
N ASN A 223 -13.51 1.98 5.35
CA ASN A 223 -14.02 0.67 5.77
C ASN A 223 -14.65 -0.12 4.61
N GLU A 224 -15.26 0.58 3.64
CA GLU A 224 -15.99 -0.01 2.53
C GLU A 224 -15.59 0.59 1.17
N PRO A 225 -14.27 0.70 0.86
CA PRO A 225 -13.79 1.41 -0.33
C PRO A 225 -14.35 0.84 -1.63
N GLU A 226 -14.76 -0.41 -1.64
CA GLU A 226 -15.38 -1.08 -2.78
C GLU A 226 -16.72 -0.48 -3.19
N THR A 227 -17.42 0.25 -2.32
CA THR A 227 -18.67 0.92 -2.67
C THR A 227 -18.45 2.08 -3.64
N TYR A 228 -17.27 2.71 -3.59
CA TYR A 228 -16.84 3.80 -4.47
C TYR A 228 -16.18 3.33 -5.77
N TRP A 229 -15.76 2.08 -5.83
CA TRP A 229 -15.10 1.59 -7.03
C TRP A 229 -16.07 1.48 -8.20
N THR A 230 -15.61 1.84 -9.39
CA THR A 230 -16.36 1.58 -10.62
C THR A 230 -16.48 0.05 -10.82
N LYS A 231 -17.54 -0.38 -11.52
CA LYS A 231 -17.76 -1.80 -11.83
C LYS A 231 -16.55 -2.42 -12.54
N ASP A 232 -15.99 -1.67 -13.52
CA ASP A 232 -14.81 -2.13 -14.27
C ASP A 232 -13.61 -2.33 -13.35
N PHE A 233 -13.40 -1.38 -12.41
CA PHE A 233 -12.30 -1.49 -11.44
C PHE A 233 -12.49 -2.70 -10.52
N LYS A 234 -13.70 -2.93 -9.99
CA LYS A 234 -14.00 -4.10 -9.13
C LYS A 234 -13.70 -5.39 -9.85
N ASN A 235 -14.26 -5.57 -11.03
CA ASN A 235 -14.12 -6.81 -11.81
C ASN A 235 -12.66 -7.06 -12.16
N ARG A 236 -11.95 -6.03 -12.62
CA ARG A 236 -10.54 -6.16 -13.00
C ARG A 236 -9.63 -6.41 -11.81
N LEU A 237 -9.94 -5.80 -10.66
CA LEU A 237 -9.20 -6.01 -9.44
C LEU A 237 -9.29 -7.45 -8.95
N GLU A 238 -10.48 -8.06 -8.97
CA GLU A 238 -10.65 -9.46 -8.56
C GLU A 238 -9.90 -10.41 -9.51
N TYR A 239 -10.01 -10.16 -10.83
CA TYR A 239 -9.19 -10.90 -11.80
C TYR A 239 -7.70 -10.78 -11.50
N LYS A 240 -7.20 -9.56 -11.27
CA LYS A 240 -5.78 -9.33 -10.95
C LYS A 240 -5.34 -9.95 -9.63
N LYS A 241 -6.21 -10.01 -8.62
CA LYS A 241 -5.91 -10.70 -7.36
C LYS A 241 -5.70 -12.20 -7.59
N GLN A 242 -6.53 -12.82 -8.43
CA GLN A 242 -6.41 -14.24 -8.75
C GLN A 242 -5.17 -14.50 -9.61
N GLU A 243 -4.94 -13.72 -10.65
CA GLU A 243 -3.74 -13.80 -11.50
C GLU A 243 -2.45 -13.72 -10.66
N TRP A 244 -2.34 -12.74 -9.76
CA TRP A 244 -1.17 -12.62 -8.89
C TRP A 244 -1.04 -13.76 -7.87
N LYS A 245 -2.14 -14.29 -7.37
CA LYS A 245 -2.12 -15.47 -6.50
C LYS A 245 -1.46 -16.65 -7.21
N GLU A 246 -1.86 -16.90 -8.45
CA GLU A 246 -1.29 -17.99 -9.27
C GLU A 246 0.19 -17.77 -9.59
N ILE A 247 0.58 -16.54 -9.95
CA ILE A 247 1.98 -16.19 -10.22
C ILE A 247 2.85 -16.39 -8.97
N ILE A 248 2.39 -15.96 -7.80
CA ILE A 248 3.12 -16.15 -6.54
C ILE A 248 3.32 -17.65 -6.24
N LEU A 249 2.31 -18.49 -6.43
CA LEU A 249 2.42 -19.92 -6.21
C LEU A 249 3.39 -20.58 -7.20
N LYS A 250 3.33 -20.23 -8.49
CA LYS A 250 4.29 -20.71 -9.49
C LYS A 250 5.73 -20.29 -9.18
N ILE A 251 5.94 -19.08 -8.64
CA ILE A 251 7.26 -18.62 -8.21
C ILE A 251 7.73 -19.44 -7.00
N ASP A 252 6.85 -19.69 -6.05
CA ASP A 252 7.18 -20.53 -4.88
C ASP A 252 7.60 -21.96 -5.29
N GLU A 253 6.95 -22.54 -6.29
CA GLU A 253 7.27 -23.85 -6.84
C GLU A 253 8.68 -23.94 -7.47
N ILE A 254 9.12 -22.87 -8.11
CA ILE A 254 10.48 -22.81 -8.72
C ILE A 254 11.54 -22.21 -7.80
N THR A 255 11.18 -21.81 -6.58
CA THR A 255 12.12 -21.24 -5.61
C THR A 255 13.07 -22.32 -5.09
N LEU A 256 14.38 -22.08 -5.23
CA LEU A 256 15.43 -23.01 -4.80
C LEU A 256 15.60 -23.01 -3.28
N PRO A 257 16.13 -24.10 -2.69
CA PRO A 257 16.29 -24.20 -1.22
C PRO A 257 17.09 -23.04 -0.61
N HIS A 258 18.19 -22.63 -1.22
CA HIS A 258 18.98 -21.51 -0.73
C HIS A 258 18.26 -20.16 -0.83
N GLN A 259 17.47 -19.95 -1.89
CA GLN A 259 16.61 -18.76 -2.05
C GLN A 259 15.51 -18.73 -0.98
N ARG A 260 14.88 -19.86 -0.70
CA ARG A 260 13.89 -20.00 0.35
C ARG A 260 14.48 -19.69 1.73
N GLN A 261 15.71 -20.16 1.99
CA GLN A 261 16.42 -19.85 3.22
C GLN A 261 16.76 -18.36 3.31
N HIS A 262 17.20 -17.74 2.21
CA HIS A 262 17.47 -16.29 2.15
C HIS A 262 16.21 -15.48 2.50
N ALA A 263 15.08 -15.76 1.85
CA ALA A 263 13.82 -15.07 2.14
C ALA A 263 13.34 -15.28 3.59
N ALA A 264 13.52 -16.48 4.14
CA ALA A 264 13.20 -16.75 5.55
C ALA A 264 14.10 -15.97 6.52
N ASN A 265 15.34 -15.71 6.16
CA ASN A 265 16.27 -14.88 6.94
C ASN A 265 15.89 -13.39 6.79
N GLU A 266 15.54 -12.94 5.57
CA GLU A 266 15.05 -11.57 5.36
C GLU A 266 13.79 -11.30 6.20
N LEU A 267 12.81 -12.23 6.22
CA LEU A 267 11.63 -12.11 7.09
C LEU A 267 11.99 -11.99 8.58
N LYS A 268 13.02 -12.71 9.04
CA LYS A 268 13.50 -12.62 10.42
C LYS A 268 13.96 -11.21 10.78
N ASN A 269 14.52 -10.48 9.82
CA ASN A 269 14.98 -9.11 10.01
C ASN A 269 13.84 -8.12 10.31
N TYR A 270 12.58 -8.48 10.08
CA TYR A 270 11.39 -7.68 10.38
C TYR A 270 10.63 -8.15 11.63
N ILE A 271 11.03 -9.27 12.22
CA ILE A 271 10.48 -9.76 13.50
C ILE A 271 11.27 -9.06 14.62
N ILE A 272 10.71 -7.97 15.13
CA ILE A 272 11.30 -7.17 16.21
C ILE A 272 10.92 -7.76 17.55
#